data_d69f7428facf019388d4b90bf3daa857
#
_entry.id   d69f7428facf019388d4b90bf3daa857
#
_cell.length_a   1.000
_cell.length_b   1.000
_cell.length_c   1.000
_cell.angle_alpha   90.00
_cell.angle_beta   90.00
_cell.angle_gamma   90.00
#
_symmetry.space_group_name_H-M   'P 1'
#
loop_
_entity.id
_entity.type
_entity.pdbx_description
1 polymer ?
#
loop_
_entity_poly.entity_id
_entity_poly.type
_entity_poly.pdbx_seq_one_letter_code
_entity_poly.pdbx_strand_id
1 'polypeptide(L)'
;MNIQIFGTSKSFDTKKAERWFKERRIKFQSVDLKRYGMSRGELASVRQAVGLEAMINPKHPDAVTISYLASEQAKLDHLFEDPSLLNTPIVRNGKQATVGYCPQIWETWS
;
A
#
# COMPACT_ATOMS: atom_id res chain seq x y z
N MET A 1 4.79 11.05 -14.14
CA MET A 1 4.34 10.12 -13.08
C MET A 1 4.92 10.52 -11.74
N ASN A 2 4.16 10.29 -10.69
CA ASN A 2 4.61 10.53 -9.32
C ASN A 2 4.45 9.23 -8.53
N ILE A 3 5.47 8.41 -8.56
CA ILE A 3 5.43 7.07 -7.95
C ILE A 3 5.85 7.13 -6.49
N GLN A 4 5.01 6.59 -5.62
CA GLN A 4 5.33 6.39 -4.20
C GLN A 4 5.17 4.90 -3.90
N ILE A 5 6.18 4.32 -3.25
CA ILE A 5 6.17 2.93 -2.84
C ILE A 5 6.17 2.87 -1.32
N PHE A 6 5.05 2.47 -0.75
CA PHE A 6 4.88 2.31 0.70
C PHE A 6 5.11 0.86 1.05
N GLY A 7 6.14 0.60 1.82
CA GLY A 7 6.47 -0.77 2.16
C GLY A 7 7.36 -0.88 3.38
N THR A 8 7.91 -2.08 3.59
CA THR A 8 8.81 -2.35 4.71
C THR A 8 10.05 -3.09 4.21
N SER A 9 11.13 -2.99 4.98
CA SER A 9 12.38 -3.65 4.64
C SER A 9 12.28 -5.19 4.67
N LYS A 10 11.28 -5.73 5.36
CA LYS A 10 11.05 -7.17 5.46
C LYS A 10 10.17 -7.72 4.34
N SER A 11 9.56 -6.87 3.56
CA SER A 11 8.66 -7.30 2.48
C SER A 11 9.44 -7.56 1.20
N PHE A 12 9.44 -8.80 0.74
CA PHE A 12 10.05 -9.17 -0.54
C PHE A 12 9.40 -8.45 -1.70
N ASP A 13 8.08 -8.34 -1.68
CA ASP A 13 7.35 -7.69 -2.75
C ASP A 13 7.66 -6.20 -2.83
N THR A 14 7.94 -5.55 -1.69
CA THR A 14 8.40 -4.17 -1.68
C THR A 14 9.73 -4.04 -2.42
N LYS A 15 10.66 -4.94 -2.14
CA LYS A 15 11.98 -4.93 -2.79
C LYS A 15 11.86 -5.20 -4.29
N LYS A 16 10.98 -6.13 -4.67
CA LYS A 16 10.72 -6.43 -6.09
C LYS A 16 10.14 -5.21 -6.81
N ALA A 17 9.21 -4.51 -6.17
CA ALA A 17 8.61 -3.31 -6.75
C ALA A 17 9.66 -2.23 -6.98
N GLU A 18 10.47 -1.96 -5.97
CA GLU A 18 11.53 -0.95 -6.07
C GLU A 18 12.51 -1.30 -7.20
N ARG A 19 12.88 -2.57 -7.31
CA ARG A 19 13.75 -3.03 -8.38
C ARG A 19 13.11 -2.83 -9.75
N TRP A 20 11.84 -3.15 -9.87
CA TRP A 20 11.13 -3.01 -11.15
C TRP A 20 11.18 -1.58 -11.68
N PHE A 21 10.91 -0.60 -10.81
CA PHE A 21 10.96 0.81 -11.21
C PHE A 21 12.40 1.28 -11.48
N LYS A 22 13.36 0.84 -10.66
CA LYS A 22 14.77 1.17 -10.87
C LYS A 22 15.29 0.67 -12.21
N GLU A 23 14.99 -0.57 -12.56
CA GLU A 23 15.46 -1.18 -13.80
C GLU A 23 14.91 -0.45 -15.03
N ARG A 24 13.75 0.16 -14.89
CA ARG A 24 13.11 0.93 -15.96
C ARG A 24 13.43 2.42 -15.89
N ARG A 25 14.30 2.80 -14.96
CA ARG A 25 14.72 4.19 -14.76
C ARG A 25 13.56 5.13 -14.47
N ILE A 26 12.55 4.63 -13.78
CA ILE A 26 11.41 5.42 -13.32
C ILE A 26 11.68 5.86 -11.89
N LYS A 27 11.68 7.17 -11.66
CA LYS A 27 11.90 7.74 -10.33
C LYS A 27 10.72 7.43 -9.43
N PHE A 28 11.01 7.11 -8.17
CA PHE A 28 9.98 6.88 -7.17
C PHE A 28 10.46 7.34 -5.80
N GLN A 29 9.48 7.60 -4.93
CA GLN A 29 9.73 7.89 -3.53
C GLN A 29 9.46 6.60 -2.74
N SER A 30 10.45 6.17 -1.97
CA SER A 30 10.29 5.01 -1.08
C SER A 30 9.88 5.49 0.30
N VAL A 31 8.76 4.98 0.81
CA VAL A 31 8.25 5.37 2.13
C VAL A 31 8.23 4.15 3.04
N ASP A 32 8.97 4.22 4.14
CA ASP A 32 8.99 3.16 5.13
C ASP A 32 7.76 3.28 6.02
N LEU A 33 6.84 2.32 5.89
CA LEU A 33 5.60 2.32 6.66
C LEU A 33 5.84 2.22 8.15
N LYS A 34 6.88 1.51 8.55
CA LYS A 34 7.20 1.35 9.97
C LYS A 34 7.58 2.68 10.61
N ARG A 35 8.20 3.56 9.84
CA ARG A 35 8.68 4.86 10.34
C ARG A 35 7.68 5.98 10.13
N TYR A 36 7.02 6.00 8.97
CA TYR A 36 6.19 7.16 8.57
C TYR A 36 4.71 6.84 8.46
N GLY A 37 4.34 5.57 8.29
CA GLY A 37 2.94 5.21 8.04
C GLY A 37 2.40 5.81 6.76
N MET A 38 1.09 5.94 6.71
CA MET A 38 0.38 6.62 5.62
C MET A 38 -0.57 7.65 6.22
N SER A 39 -0.69 8.79 5.57
CA SER A 39 -1.65 9.81 5.99
C SER A 39 -3.09 9.35 5.72
N ARG A 40 -4.05 9.99 6.37
CA ARG A 40 -5.47 9.66 6.15
C ARG A 40 -5.89 9.92 4.70
N GLY A 41 -5.37 10.99 4.10
CA GLY A 41 -5.63 11.30 2.69
C GLY A 41 -5.07 10.23 1.76
N GLU A 42 -3.86 9.76 2.03
CA GLU A 42 -3.24 8.69 1.24
C GLU A 42 -4.03 7.39 1.37
N LEU A 43 -4.43 7.02 2.59
CA LEU A 43 -5.25 5.83 2.81
C LEU A 43 -6.58 5.91 2.07
N ALA A 44 -7.25 7.05 2.14
CA ALA A 44 -8.52 7.26 1.44
C ALA A 44 -8.36 7.15 -0.07
N SER A 45 -7.27 7.70 -0.62
CA SER A 45 -6.97 7.62 -2.05
C SER A 45 -6.74 6.18 -2.49
N VAL A 46 -5.98 5.42 -1.73
CA VAL A 46 -5.72 4.01 -2.04
C VAL A 46 -7.01 3.19 -1.93
N ARG A 47 -7.82 3.43 -0.88
CA ARG A 47 -9.11 2.76 -0.73
C ARG A 47 -9.99 2.98 -1.95
N GLN A 48 -10.01 4.20 -2.46
CA GLN A 48 -10.82 4.53 -3.65
C GLN A 48 -10.36 3.74 -4.87
N ALA A 49 -9.05 3.50 -4.98
CA ALA A 49 -8.49 2.83 -6.15
C ALA A 49 -8.60 1.30 -6.08
N VAL A 50 -8.35 0.70 -4.91
CA VAL A 50 -8.22 -0.77 -4.80
C VAL A 50 -9.27 -1.41 -3.90
N GLY A 51 -10.00 -0.63 -3.11
CA GLY A 51 -10.91 -1.16 -2.11
C GLY A 51 -10.20 -1.47 -0.80
N LEU A 52 -10.95 -1.42 0.29
CA LEU A 52 -10.42 -1.55 1.64
C LEU A 52 -9.80 -2.91 1.92
N GLU A 53 -10.47 -3.99 1.47
CA GLU A 53 -10.03 -5.34 1.78
C GLU A 53 -8.65 -5.65 1.22
N ALA A 54 -8.32 -5.12 0.05
CA ALA A 54 -7.01 -5.31 -0.56
C ALA A 54 -5.89 -4.68 0.26
N MET A 55 -6.22 -3.66 1.06
CA MET A 55 -5.25 -2.93 1.86
C MET A 55 -4.85 -3.66 3.13
N ILE A 56 -5.63 -4.63 3.58
CA ILE A 56 -5.38 -5.33 4.84
C ILE A 56 -4.54 -6.58 4.60
N ASN A 57 -3.44 -6.71 5.35
CA ASN A 57 -2.59 -7.88 5.27
C ASN A 57 -3.32 -9.08 5.92
N PRO A 58 -3.72 -10.10 5.14
CA PRO A 58 -4.47 -11.22 5.69
C PRO A 58 -3.66 -12.09 6.65
N LYS A 59 -2.35 -11.95 6.63
CA LYS A 59 -1.46 -12.72 7.52
C LYS A 59 -1.25 -12.05 8.88
N HIS A 60 -1.72 -10.81 9.04
CA HIS A 60 -1.59 -10.11 10.32
C HIS A 60 -2.51 -10.76 11.35
N PRO A 61 -2.05 -10.95 12.61
CA PRO A 61 -2.87 -11.57 13.65
C PRO A 61 -4.21 -10.89 13.87
N ASP A 62 -4.29 -9.58 13.68
CA ASP A 62 -5.51 -8.80 13.92
C ASP A 62 -6.40 -8.66 12.68
N ALA A 63 -6.04 -9.25 11.56
CA ALA A 63 -6.80 -9.10 10.31
C ALA A 63 -8.25 -9.55 10.45
N VAL A 64 -8.48 -10.69 11.11
CA VAL A 64 -9.81 -11.23 11.30
C VAL A 64 -10.65 -10.31 12.20
N THR A 65 -10.07 -9.80 13.28
CA THR A 65 -10.74 -8.88 14.18
C THR A 65 -11.19 -7.63 13.44
N ILE A 66 -10.32 -7.06 12.62
CA ILE A 66 -10.64 -5.86 11.84
C ILE A 66 -11.75 -6.12 10.84
N SER A 67 -11.79 -7.31 10.24
CA SER A 67 -12.83 -7.65 9.27
C SER A 67 -14.23 -7.63 9.86
N TYR A 68 -14.36 -7.77 11.19
CA TYR A 68 -15.64 -7.73 11.87
C TYR A 68 -16.07 -6.33 12.31
N LEU A 69 -15.25 -5.31 12.11
CA LEU A 69 -15.63 -3.94 12.44
C LEU A 69 -16.81 -3.49 11.56
N ALA A 70 -17.73 -2.73 12.15
CA ALA A 70 -18.99 -2.39 11.51
C ALA A 70 -18.87 -1.41 10.35
N SER A 71 -17.85 -0.53 10.35
CA SER A 71 -17.73 0.50 9.34
C SER A 71 -16.34 0.51 8.69
N GLU A 72 -16.32 0.95 7.43
CA GLU A 72 -15.05 1.15 6.74
C GLU A 72 -14.21 2.22 7.42
N GLN A 73 -14.84 3.23 8.00
CA GLN A 73 -14.10 4.29 8.68
C GLN A 73 -13.35 3.73 9.88
N ALA A 74 -13.98 2.84 10.67
CA ALA A 74 -13.31 2.20 11.79
C ALA A 74 -12.11 1.37 11.32
N LYS A 75 -12.26 0.65 10.21
CA LYS A 75 -11.17 -0.14 9.63
C LYS A 75 -10.03 0.77 9.17
N LEU A 76 -10.34 1.86 8.50
CA LEU A 76 -9.33 2.82 8.07
C LEU A 76 -8.59 3.45 9.26
N ASP A 77 -9.30 3.73 10.35
CA ASP A 77 -8.69 4.24 11.56
C ASP A 77 -7.65 3.28 12.11
N HIS A 78 -7.95 1.97 12.10
CA HIS A 78 -6.99 0.97 12.54
C HIS A 78 -5.77 0.92 11.63
N LEU A 79 -5.95 1.02 10.31
CA LEU A 79 -4.84 1.04 9.36
C LEU A 79 -3.97 2.28 9.55
N PHE A 80 -4.60 3.40 9.89
CA PHE A 80 -3.88 4.64 10.16
C PHE A 80 -3.04 4.54 11.42
N GLU A 81 -3.60 3.99 12.48
CA GLU A 81 -2.94 3.87 13.78
C GLU A 81 -1.87 2.78 13.80
N ASP A 82 -2.07 1.70 13.04
CA ASP A 82 -1.14 0.58 12.99
C ASP A 82 -0.82 0.19 11.55
N PRO A 83 0.20 0.84 10.97
CA PRO A 83 0.58 0.54 9.58
C PRO A 83 1.05 -0.90 9.33
N SER A 84 1.36 -1.66 10.38
CA SER A 84 1.74 -3.07 10.21
C SER A 84 0.57 -3.92 9.68
N LEU A 85 -0.65 -3.41 9.78
CA LEU A 85 -1.85 -4.05 9.23
C LEU A 85 -1.93 -3.95 7.72
N LEU A 86 -1.19 -3.03 7.12
CA LEU A 86 -1.25 -2.80 5.68
C LEU A 86 -0.55 -3.91 4.91
N ASN A 87 -1.20 -4.34 3.84
CA ASN A 87 -0.59 -5.22 2.86
C ASN A 87 0.45 -4.44 2.07
N THR A 88 1.58 -5.05 1.73
CA THR A 88 2.71 -4.33 1.11
C THR A 88 3.20 -5.01 -0.15
N PRO A 89 3.77 -4.23 -1.07
CA PRO A 89 3.83 -2.78 -1.07
C PRO A 89 2.53 -2.15 -1.56
N ILE A 90 2.28 -0.92 -1.11
CA ILE A 90 1.25 -0.09 -1.74
C ILE A 90 1.98 0.86 -2.67
N VAL A 91 1.66 0.82 -3.96
CA VAL A 91 2.30 1.66 -4.97
C VAL A 91 1.26 2.64 -5.50
N ARG A 92 1.56 3.93 -5.35
CA ARG A 92 0.68 5.01 -5.81
C ARG A 92 1.27 5.73 -7.00
N ASN A 93 0.41 6.11 -7.92
CA ASN A 93 0.71 7.03 -9.01
C ASN A 93 -0.45 8.02 -9.10
N GLY A 94 -0.39 9.10 -8.33
CA GLY A 94 -1.50 10.02 -8.20
C GLY A 94 -2.71 9.33 -7.59
N LYS A 95 -3.81 9.27 -8.34
CA LYS A 95 -5.05 8.61 -7.90
C LYS A 95 -5.05 7.10 -8.16
N GLN A 96 -4.11 6.62 -8.95
CA GLN A 96 -3.96 5.20 -9.23
C GLN A 96 -3.16 4.53 -8.10
N ALA A 97 -3.49 3.30 -7.80
CA ALA A 97 -2.75 2.55 -6.78
C ALA A 97 -2.86 1.06 -7.03
N THR A 98 -1.87 0.33 -6.53
CA THR A 98 -1.88 -1.12 -6.51
C THR A 98 -1.39 -1.60 -5.15
N VAL A 99 -1.72 -2.86 -4.83
CA VAL A 99 -1.22 -3.52 -3.63
C VAL A 99 -0.53 -4.82 -4.06
N GLY A 100 0.67 -5.03 -3.56
CA GLY A 100 1.49 -6.18 -3.94
C GLY A 100 2.36 -5.89 -5.15
N TYR A 101 2.93 -6.95 -5.71
CA TYR A 101 3.78 -6.85 -6.89
C TYR A 101 2.92 -6.94 -8.14
N CYS A 102 2.70 -5.81 -8.82
CA CYS A 102 1.75 -5.71 -9.93
C CYS A 102 2.39 -5.09 -11.19
N PRO A 103 3.44 -5.71 -11.76
CA PRO A 103 4.12 -5.12 -12.92
C PRO A 103 3.21 -4.94 -14.14
N GLN A 104 2.23 -5.85 -14.35
CA GLN A 104 1.32 -5.74 -15.47
C GLN A 104 0.49 -4.46 -15.42
N ILE A 105 0.13 -4.03 -14.22
CA ILE A 105 -0.62 -2.78 -14.05
C ILE A 105 0.31 -1.59 -14.22
N TRP A 106 1.49 -1.64 -13.62
CA TRP A 106 2.46 -0.54 -13.69
C TRP A 106 2.91 -0.24 -15.12
N GLU A 107 2.96 -1.27 -15.97
CA GLU A 107 3.28 -1.10 -17.38
C GLU A 107 2.26 -0.23 -18.12
N THR A 108 1.03 -0.16 -17.63
CA THR A 108 -0.02 0.67 -18.22
C THR A 108 0.04 2.12 -17.77
N TRP A 109 0.81 2.41 -16.74
CA TRP A 109 0.95 3.77 -16.23
C TRP A 109 1.91 4.58 -17.10
N SER A 110 1.56 5.81 -17.37
CA SER A 110 2.40 6.67 -18.20
C SER A 110 2.58 8.05 -17.55
#